data_5449440667104731469bf18ffe811c1e
#
_entry.id   5449440667104731469bf18ffe811c1e
#
_cell.length_a   1.000
_cell.length_b   1.000
_cell.length_c   1.000
_cell.angle_alpha   90.00
_cell.angle_beta   90.00
_cell.angle_gamma   90.00
#
_symmetry.space_group_name_H-M   'P 1'
#
loop_
_entity.id
_entity.type
_entity.pdbx_description
1 polymer ?
#
loop_
_entity_poly.entity_id
_entity_poly.type
_entity_poly.pdbx_seq_one_letter_code
_entity_poly.pdbx_strand_id
1 'polypeptide(L)'
;LKTSKIPTNKKSILYVCEPIREHAYLNYGNERYWGYTEEDALKYFLENIESLRLDVIDITIRPHPSENLSKYQWAKAYAPSIIRFGGEVSLMQETIDADLVVGCHTMAMVVALLAGKRVISCVPPGGTQCQLPQTEIEHLQNIVEKRI
;
A
#
# COMPACT_ATOMS: atom_id res chain seq x y z
N LEU A 1 6.01 -33.16 2.30
CA LEU A 1 6.50 -32.69 2.27
C LEU A 1 6.95 -31.71 2.60
N LYS A 2 7.39 -31.39 2.96
CA LYS A 2 7.81 -30.51 3.19
C LYS A 2 8.66 -30.05 2.92
N THR A 3 8.59 -30.03 2.79
CA THR A 3 9.36 -29.57 1.91
C THR A 3 10.42 -28.67 2.27
N SER A 4 11.36 -28.52 1.62
CA SER A 4 12.42 -27.68 1.98
C SER A 4 11.95 -26.26 2.14
N LYS A 5 12.49 -25.57 3.09
CA LYS A 5 12.09 -24.21 3.39
C LYS A 5 13.21 -23.26 3.03
N ILE A 6 13.67 -23.33 1.80
CA ILE A 6 14.68 -22.37 1.35
C ILE A 6 14.02 -21.01 1.36
N PRO A 7 14.53 -20.06 2.16
CA PRO A 7 13.98 -18.72 2.19
C PRO A 7 14.01 -18.10 0.80
N THR A 8 12.99 -17.35 0.47
CA THR A 8 12.90 -16.67 -0.80
C THR A 8 12.45 -15.23 -0.57
N ASN A 9 12.91 -14.33 -1.45
CA ASN A 9 12.47 -12.94 -1.43
C ASN A 9 11.20 -12.71 -2.22
N LYS A 10 10.61 -13.79 -2.77
CA LYS A 10 9.37 -13.66 -3.54
C LYS A 10 8.25 -13.26 -2.61
N LYS A 11 7.63 -12.13 -2.90
CA LYS A 11 6.66 -11.51 -2.01
C LYS A 11 5.41 -11.07 -2.75
N SER A 12 4.27 -11.27 -2.10
CA SER A 12 2.98 -10.73 -2.54
C SER A 12 2.68 -9.49 -1.72
N ILE A 13 2.27 -8.43 -2.40
CA ILE A 13 1.96 -7.16 -1.76
C ILE A 13 0.47 -6.87 -1.87
N LEU A 14 -0.14 -6.46 -0.76
CA LEU A 14 -1.49 -5.90 -0.74
C LEU A 14 -1.38 -4.40 -0.55
N TYR A 15 -1.87 -3.64 -1.50
CA TYR A 15 -1.96 -2.17 -1.40
C TYR A 15 -3.39 -1.80 -1.06
N VAL A 16 -3.60 -1.18 0.09
CA VAL A 16 -4.93 -0.81 0.58
C VAL A 16 -5.18 0.65 0.29
N CYS A 17 -6.13 0.93 -0.57
CA CYS A 17 -6.46 2.30 -0.98
C CYS A 17 -7.34 3.00 0.05
N GLU A 18 -7.23 4.33 0.07
CA GLU A 18 -8.07 5.22 0.87
C GLU A 18 -8.51 6.38 0.00
N PRO A 19 -9.77 6.85 0.13
CA PRO A 19 -10.22 8.03 -0.62
C PRO A 19 -9.74 9.31 0.05
N ILE A 20 -8.45 9.54 0.04
CA ILE A 20 -7.81 10.64 0.76
C ILE A 20 -8.33 12.01 0.31
N ARG A 21 -8.42 12.19 -1.02
CA ARG A 21 -8.89 13.46 -1.60
C ARG A 21 -10.31 13.77 -1.17
N GLU A 22 -11.20 12.77 -1.24
CA GLU A 22 -12.59 12.97 -0.89
C GLU A 22 -12.76 13.25 0.60
N HIS A 23 -12.08 12.50 1.45
CA HIS A 23 -12.13 12.73 2.90
C HIS A 23 -11.57 14.10 3.27
N ALA A 24 -10.49 14.51 2.62
CA ALA A 24 -9.90 15.82 2.87
C ALA A 24 -10.88 16.93 2.49
N TYR A 25 -11.56 16.77 1.36
CA TYR A 25 -12.53 17.77 0.93
C TYR A 25 -13.72 17.82 1.89
N LEU A 26 -14.26 16.68 2.28
CA LEU A 26 -15.42 16.62 3.16
C LEU A 26 -15.13 17.20 4.55
N ASN A 27 -13.94 16.95 5.07
CA ASN A 27 -13.59 17.35 6.44
C ASN A 27 -12.98 18.75 6.52
N TYR A 28 -12.31 19.21 5.46
CA TYR A 28 -11.53 20.45 5.51
C TYR A 28 -11.79 21.37 4.33
N GLY A 29 -12.63 20.98 3.38
CA GLY A 29 -12.92 21.81 2.22
C GLY A 29 -11.77 21.94 1.23
N ASN A 30 -10.76 21.11 1.33
CA ASN A 30 -9.56 21.16 0.50
C ASN A 30 -9.11 19.75 0.17
N GLU A 31 -9.18 19.39 -1.12
CA GLU A 31 -8.82 18.04 -1.56
C GLU A 31 -7.37 17.68 -1.27
N ARG A 32 -6.49 18.65 -1.15
CA ARG A 32 -5.07 18.43 -0.89
C ARG A 32 -4.65 18.88 0.50
N TYR A 33 -5.59 18.85 1.43
CA TYR A 33 -5.32 19.23 2.81
C TYR A 33 -4.12 18.49 3.40
N TRP A 34 -3.99 17.20 3.07
CA TRP A 34 -2.89 16.37 3.59
C TRP A 34 -1.60 16.52 2.81
N GLY A 35 -1.59 17.32 1.75
CA GLY A 35 -0.41 17.53 0.94
C GLY A 35 -0.23 16.51 -0.17
N TYR A 36 -1.16 15.59 -0.33
CA TYR A 36 -1.13 14.58 -1.37
C TYR A 36 -2.51 13.98 -1.58
N THR A 37 -2.67 13.23 -2.65
CA THR A 37 -3.90 12.50 -2.93
C THR A 37 -3.60 11.01 -2.97
N GLU A 38 -4.66 10.18 -3.02
CA GLU A 38 -4.48 8.73 -3.11
C GLU A 38 -3.77 8.32 -4.40
N GLU A 39 -3.95 9.08 -5.48
CA GLU A 39 -3.25 8.80 -6.73
C GLU A 39 -1.76 9.13 -6.60
N ASP A 40 -1.45 10.23 -5.93
CA ASP A 40 -0.05 10.58 -5.66
C ASP A 40 0.66 9.48 -4.88
N ALA A 41 -0.02 8.94 -3.87
CA ALA A 41 0.57 7.92 -3.00
C ALA A 41 0.82 6.61 -3.76
N LEU A 42 -0.16 6.16 -4.54
CA LEU A 42 -0.02 4.93 -5.30
C LEU A 42 1.09 5.08 -6.35
N LYS A 43 1.13 6.22 -7.02
CA LYS A 43 2.16 6.47 -8.01
C LYS A 43 3.54 6.47 -7.37
N TYR A 44 3.69 7.12 -6.21
CA TYR A 44 4.95 7.15 -5.49
C TYR A 44 5.39 5.73 -5.11
N PHE A 45 4.47 4.91 -4.64
CA PHE A 45 4.77 3.52 -4.31
C PHE A 45 5.24 2.75 -5.53
N LEU A 46 4.49 2.82 -6.63
CA LEU A 46 4.83 2.06 -7.84
C LEU A 46 6.16 2.50 -8.44
N GLU A 47 6.50 3.78 -8.33
CA GLU A 47 7.76 4.29 -8.84
C GLU A 47 8.95 3.95 -7.96
N ASN A 48 8.72 3.53 -6.71
CA ASN A 48 9.81 3.26 -5.76
C ASN A 48 9.81 1.83 -5.21
N ILE A 49 9.08 0.94 -5.87
CA ILE A 49 8.99 -0.45 -5.44
C ILE A 49 10.36 -1.12 -5.37
N GLU A 50 11.25 -0.77 -6.29
CA GLU A 50 12.59 -1.37 -6.34
C GLU A 50 13.40 -1.06 -5.08
N SER A 51 13.08 0.03 -4.39
CA SER A 51 13.76 0.39 -3.14
C SER A 51 13.53 -0.63 -2.04
N LEU A 52 12.46 -1.44 -2.14
CA LEU A 52 12.18 -2.47 -1.18
C LEU A 52 13.11 -3.67 -1.30
N ARG A 53 13.78 -3.83 -2.45
CA ARG A 53 14.74 -4.91 -2.72
C ARG A 53 14.10 -6.28 -2.53
N LEU A 54 12.85 -6.43 -2.96
CA LEU A 54 12.09 -7.67 -2.90
C LEU A 54 11.80 -8.14 -4.31
N ASP A 55 11.68 -9.45 -4.48
CA ASP A 55 11.21 -10.04 -5.71
C ASP A 55 9.67 -10.08 -5.63
N VAL A 56 9.02 -9.05 -6.15
CA VAL A 56 7.58 -8.91 -6.04
C VAL A 56 6.92 -9.76 -7.11
N ILE A 57 6.13 -10.75 -6.69
CA ILE A 57 5.47 -11.66 -7.62
C ILE A 57 4.06 -11.19 -7.99
N ASP A 58 3.40 -10.47 -7.10
CA ASP A 58 2.13 -9.82 -7.44
C ASP A 58 1.85 -8.66 -6.50
N ILE A 59 1.03 -7.75 -6.98
CA ILE A 59 0.55 -6.60 -6.22
C ILE A 59 -0.97 -6.58 -6.38
N THR A 60 -1.68 -6.74 -5.28
CA THR A 60 -3.13 -6.62 -5.26
C THR A 60 -3.47 -5.21 -4.79
N ILE A 61 -4.08 -4.42 -5.66
CA ILE A 61 -4.55 -3.08 -5.32
C ILE A 61 -6.03 -3.22 -4.91
N ARG A 62 -6.32 -2.91 -3.65
CA ARG A 62 -7.67 -3.03 -3.12
C ARG A 62 -8.29 -1.65 -2.92
N PRO A 63 -9.24 -1.23 -3.79
CA PRO A 63 -9.94 0.04 -3.60
C PRO A 63 -10.77 0.01 -2.32
N HIS A 64 -10.98 1.18 -1.73
CA HIS A 64 -11.91 1.32 -0.62
C HIS A 64 -13.33 1.01 -1.15
N PRO A 65 -14.22 0.45 -0.31
CA PRO A 65 -15.59 0.13 -0.77
C PRO A 65 -16.35 1.30 -1.37
N SER A 66 -16.01 2.53 -0.99
CA SER A 66 -16.67 3.72 -1.53
C SER A 66 -16.08 4.17 -2.87
N GLU A 67 -15.00 3.54 -3.34
CA GLU A 67 -14.32 3.95 -4.56
C GLU A 67 -14.71 3.05 -5.73
N ASN A 68 -14.67 3.64 -6.93
CA ASN A 68 -14.87 2.88 -8.16
C ASN A 68 -13.53 2.29 -8.60
N LEU A 69 -13.54 1.02 -9.00
CA LEU A 69 -12.33 0.34 -9.46
C LEU A 69 -11.65 1.08 -10.60
N SER A 70 -12.42 1.71 -11.48
CA SER A 70 -11.85 2.43 -12.62
C SER A 70 -10.91 3.54 -12.23
N LYS A 71 -11.00 4.01 -10.99
CA LYS A 71 -10.14 5.08 -10.46
C LYS A 71 -8.67 4.69 -10.49
N TYR A 72 -8.36 3.40 -10.41
CA TYR A 72 -6.99 2.90 -10.30
C TYR A 72 -6.52 2.09 -11.50
N GLN A 73 -7.33 2.02 -12.56
CA GLN A 73 -6.99 1.23 -13.74
C GLN A 73 -5.64 1.62 -14.36
N TRP A 74 -5.28 2.91 -14.27
CA TRP A 74 -4.01 3.40 -14.80
C TRP A 74 -2.80 2.71 -14.17
N ALA A 75 -2.93 2.24 -12.94
CA ALA A 75 -1.81 1.62 -12.22
C ALA A 75 -1.33 0.35 -12.89
N LYS A 76 -2.23 -0.36 -13.59
CA LYS A 76 -1.88 -1.63 -14.20
C LYS A 76 -0.77 -1.49 -15.25
N ALA A 77 -0.66 -0.31 -15.88
CA ALA A 77 0.37 -0.07 -16.88
C ALA A 77 1.79 -0.12 -16.32
N TYR A 78 1.96 0.06 -15.00
CA TYR A 78 3.28 0.01 -14.37
C TYR A 78 3.88 -1.39 -14.38
N ALA A 79 3.05 -2.42 -14.22
CA ALA A 79 3.51 -3.81 -14.21
C ALA A 79 2.33 -4.72 -14.54
N PRO A 80 1.93 -4.80 -15.83
CA PRO A 80 0.67 -5.47 -16.19
C PRO A 80 0.60 -6.94 -15.79
N SER A 81 1.75 -7.62 -15.71
CA SER A 81 1.74 -9.05 -15.41
C SER A 81 1.63 -9.35 -13.92
N ILE A 82 1.87 -8.38 -13.06
CA ILE A 82 1.85 -8.62 -11.61
C ILE A 82 0.81 -7.81 -10.86
N ILE A 83 0.32 -6.72 -11.44
CA ILE A 83 -0.71 -5.89 -10.77
C ILE A 83 -2.10 -6.45 -11.07
N ARG A 84 -2.87 -6.65 -10.02
CA ARG A 84 -4.27 -7.04 -10.11
C ARG A 84 -5.08 -6.25 -9.09
N PHE A 85 -6.40 -6.29 -9.21
CA PHE A 85 -7.27 -5.53 -8.33
C PHE A 85 -8.00 -6.48 -7.38
N GLY A 86 -8.03 -6.11 -6.10
CA GLY A 86 -8.67 -6.89 -5.06
C GLY A 86 -10.11 -6.46 -4.81
N GLY A 87 -10.68 -7.00 -3.73
CA GLY A 87 -12.02 -6.67 -3.30
C GLY A 87 -13.04 -7.78 -3.50
N GLU A 88 -12.67 -8.86 -4.18
CA GLU A 88 -13.56 -9.99 -4.40
C GLU A 88 -13.66 -10.89 -3.17
N VAL A 89 -12.61 -10.91 -2.35
CA VAL A 89 -12.63 -11.62 -1.07
C VAL A 89 -12.48 -10.59 0.04
N SER A 90 -12.62 -11.05 1.29
CA SER A 90 -12.56 -10.12 2.43
C SER A 90 -11.17 -9.48 2.56
N LEU A 91 -11.13 -8.32 3.20
CA LEU A 91 -9.87 -7.66 3.51
C LEU A 91 -8.98 -8.58 4.34
N MET A 92 -9.56 -9.31 5.30
CA MET A 92 -8.80 -10.22 6.15
C MET A 92 -8.14 -11.31 5.29
N GLN A 93 -8.88 -11.87 4.33
CA GLN A 93 -8.31 -12.93 3.49
C GLN A 93 -7.18 -12.38 2.61
N GLU A 94 -7.35 -11.20 2.03
CA GLU A 94 -6.29 -10.61 1.22
C GLU A 94 -5.07 -10.26 2.08
N THR A 95 -5.30 -9.85 3.33
CA THR A 95 -4.21 -9.57 4.26
C THR A 95 -3.44 -10.85 4.61
N ILE A 96 -4.16 -11.94 4.87
CA ILE A 96 -3.53 -13.23 5.19
C ILE A 96 -2.68 -13.72 4.02
N ASP A 97 -3.17 -13.53 2.81
CA ASP A 97 -2.47 -14.02 1.61
C ASP A 97 -1.27 -13.16 1.22
N ALA A 98 -1.14 -11.98 1.80
CA ALA A 98 -0.04 -11.07 1.47
C ALA A 98 1.15 -11.26 2.40
N ASP A 99 2.33 -10.92 1.92
CA ASP A 99 3.54 -10.88 2.75
C ASP A 99 3.77 -9.47 3.29
N LEU A 100 3.34 -8.46 2.55
CA LEU A 100 3.58 -7.06 2.84
C LEU A 100 2.29 -6.29 2.56
N VAL A 101 1.90 -5.42 3.49
CA VAL A 101 0.73 -4.55 3.32
C VAL A 101 1.20 -3.11 3.25
N VAL A 102 0.72 -2.39 2.24
CA VAL A 102 1.10 -1.00 1.99
C VAL A 102 -0.16 -0.14 1.99
N GLY A 103 -0.07 1.02 2.60
CA GLY A 103 -1.15 2.00 2.62
C GLY A 103 -0.62 3.34 3.05
N CYS A 104 -1.50 4.29 3.30
CA CYS A 104 -1.10 5.62 3.76
C CYS A 104 -1.23 5.73 5.28
N HIS A 105 -2.44 5.77 5.80
CA HIS A 105 -2.68 5.79 7.24
C HIS A 105 -4.01 5.11 7.61
N THR A 106 -4.43 4.13 6.82
CA THR A 106 -5.67 3.39 7.09
C THR A 106 -5.51 2.41 8.24
N MET A 107 -6.59 2.18 8.98
CA MET A 107 -6.59 1.21 10.07
C MET A 107 -6.33 -0.22 9.59
N ALA A 108 -6.53 -0.50 8.32
CA ALA A 108 -6.18 -1.81 7.75
C ALA A 108 -4.70 -2.13 7.99
N MET A 109 -3.85 -1.11 8.08
CA MET A 109 -2.44 -1.30 8.37
C MET A 109 -2.21 -1.83 9.78
N VAL A 110 -3.01 -1.37 10.74
CA VAL A 110 -2.92 -1.86 12.12
C VAL A 110 -3.37 -3.30 12.18
N VAL A 111 -4.46 -3.63 11.48
CA VAL A 111 -4.95 -5.01 11.41
C VAL A 111 -3.88 -5.93 10.82
N ALA A 112 -3.19 -5.46 9.79
CA ALA A 112 -2.11 -6.23 9.16
C ALA A 112 -0.96 -6.49 10.14
N LEU A 113 -0.57 -5.49 10.95
CA LEU A 113 0.44 -5.67 11.98
C LEU A 113 0.04 -6.75 12.97
N LEU A 114 -1.23 -6.71 13.41
CA LEU A 114 -1.74 -7.70 14.35
C LEU A 114 -1.74 -9.10 13.74
N ALA A 115 -1.84 -9.20 12.43
CA ALA A 115 -1.75 -10.47 11.72
C ALA A 115 -0.29 -10.88 11.44
N GLY A 116 0.67 -10.17 11.98
CA GLY A 116 2.08 -10.51 11.83
C GLY A 116 2.70 -10.10 10.50
N LYS A 117 2.08 -9.20 9.77
CA LYS A 117 2.58 -8.79 8.46
C LYS A 117 3.49 -7.57 8.57
N ARG A 118 4.44 -7.47 7.64
CA ARG A 118 5.20 -6.25 7.46
C ARG A 118 4.28 -5.19 6.86
N VAL A 119 4.39 -3.96 7.36
CA VAL A 119 3.51 -2.85 6.93
C VAL A 119 4.35 -1.62 6.61
N ILE A 120 4.06 -1.00 5.48
CA ILE A 120 4.75 0.20 5.02
C ILE A 120 3.72 1.28 4.69
N SER A 121 3.96 2.49 5.21
CA SER A 121 3.21 3.67 4.81
C SER A 121 3.92 4.33 3.63
N CYS A 122 3.17 4.62 2.56
CA CYS A 122 3.74 5.16 1.33
C CYS A 122 3.35 6.62 1.08
N VAL A 123 3.14 7.39 2.12
CA VAL A 123 2.88 8.83 1.96
C VAL A 123 4.06 9.45 1.22
N PRO A 124 3.81 10.16 0.10
CA PRO A 124 4.91 10.73 -0.67
C PRO A 124 5.50 11.99 -0.02
N PRO A 125 6.68 12.41 -0.48
CA PRO A 125 7.28 13.66 0.02
C PRO A 125 6.32 14.83 -0.14
N GLY A 126 6.25 15.68 0.89
CA GLY A 126 5.32 16.80 0.92
C GLY A 126 4.00 16.47 1.57
N GLY A 127 3.67 15.21 1.74
CA GLY A 127 2.44 14.79 2.40
C GLY A 127 2.61 14.68 3.90
N THR A 128 1.50 14.81 4.63
CA THR A 128 1.49 14.61 6.07
C THR A 128 1.74 13.13 6.35
N GLN A 129 2.79 12.82 7.12
CA GLN A 129 3.17 11.45 7.42
C GLN A 129 2.06 10.71 8.18
N CYS A 130 2.09 9.40 8.05
CA CYS A 130 1.18 8.52 8.78
C CYS A 130 1.30 8.80 10.28
N GLN A 131 0.16 9.05 10.92
CA GLN A 131 0.12 9.42 12.33
C GLN A 131 -0.36 8.27 13.22
N LEU A 132 -0.47 7.06 12.68
CA LEU A 132 -0.79 5.89 13.49
C LEU A 132 0.36 5.67 14.49
N PRO A 133 0.02 5.33 15.74
CA PRO A 133 1.03 5.26 16.81
C PRO A 133 1.92 4.03 16.76
N GLN A 134 1.61 3.05 15.91
CA GLN A 134 2.37 1.80 15.85
C GLN A 134 3.72 2.06 15.19
N THR A 135 4.80 1.96 15.98
CA THR A 135 6.15 2.24 15.51
C THR A 135 6.68 1.18 14.54
N GLU A 136 6.05 0.01 14.49
CA GLU A 136 6.42 -1.06 13.56
C GLU A 136 6.11 -0.70 12.12
N ILE A 137 5.24 0.28 11.87
CA ILE A 137 4.95 0.73 10.52
C ILE A 137 6.18 1.43 9.96
N GLU A 138 6.70 0.91 8.86
CA GLU A 138 7.83 1.54 8.17
C GLU A 138 7.29 2.65 7.27
N HIS A 139 8.16 3.60 6.91
CA HIS A 139 7.80 4.69 6.01
C HIS A 139 8.62 4.57 4.74
N LEU A 140 7.94 4.50 3.60
CA LEU A 140 8.62 4.32 2.31
C LEU A 140 9.66 5.40 2.06
N GLN A 141 9.39 6.65 2.47
CA GLN A 141 10.36 7.73 2.31
C GLN A 141 11.69 7.41 2.97
N ASN A 142 11.66 6.80 4.16
CA ASN A 142 12.89 6.44 4.87
C ASN A 142 13.63 5.32 4.15
N ILE A 143 12.90 4.37 3.57
CA ILE A 143 13.50 3.27 2.82
C ILE A 143 14.16 3.80 1.56
N VAL A 144 13.51 4.71 0.86
CA VAL A 144 14.04 5.31 -0.37
C VAL A 144 15.30 6.11 -0.06
N GLU A 145 15.30 6.90 1.01
CA GLU A 145 16.46 7.72 1.38
C GLU A 145 17.68 6.87 1.69
N LYS A 146 17.50 5.71 2.29
CA LYS A 146 18.62 4.84 2.63
C LYS A 146 19.29 4.23 1.41
N ARG A 147 18.66 4.31 0.23
CA ARG A 147 19.22 3.79 -1.00
C ARG A 147 20.25 4.73 -1.64
N ILE A 148 20.22 5.99 -1.26
CA ILE A 148 21.09 7.02 -1.87
C ILE A 148 22.51 6.99 -1.30
#